data_8e89f8a869f75e800188fb44669f157f
#
_entry.id   8e89f8a869f75e800188fb44669f157f
#
_cell.length_a   1.000
_cell.length_b   1.000
_cell.length_c   1.000
_cell.angle_alpha   90.00
_cell.angle_beta   90.00
_cell.angle_gamma   90.00
#
_symmetry.space_group_name_H-M   'P 1'
#
loop_
_entity.id
_entity.type
_entity.pdbx_description
1 polymer ?
#
loop_
_entity_poly.entity_id
_entity_poly.type
_entity_poly.pdbx_seq_one_letter_code
_entity_poly.pdbx_strand_id
1 'polypeptide(L)'
;RKLHLACNQYPWTVFYQRDNRNFNNELDKGLGELVASGMDGYEPLANNPQELDRLGPLLKKHGLQMRSLYVNSVLHEKDKADESIKAVLAIAEKAKGIGTKIIVTNPSPIQWGGPQNKNDAQLKVQAAALEKLGRRLKAMGLMLSYHNHDIELRNAAREFHHMMLGTDPAYVTLCLDAHWIYRGAGNSAVALFDVLKLYGSRITELHLRQSKDNIWTETFGEGDIDYSALAKYLLNIGIKPHIVLEQAVESGSPKTMTTIEAFKKSSKYARRVFAKFV
;
A
#
# COMPACT_ATOMS: atom_id res chain seq x y z
N ARG A 1 -9.98 -6.01 21.90
CA ARG A 1 -8.88 -5.28 21.22
C ARG A 1 -9.48 -4.29 20.22
N LYS A 2 -8.82 -3.16 19.96
CA LYS A 2 -9.22 -2.17 18.96
C LYS A 2 -8.46 -2.43 17.66
N LEU A 3 -9.13 -2.29 16.51
CA LEU A 3 -8.46 -2.33 15.20
C LEU A 3 -7.35 -1.28 15.14
N HIS A 4 -6.15 -1.69 14.76
CA HIS A 4 -5.08 -0.76 14.39
C HIS A 4 -5.30 -0.29 12.95
N LEU A 5 -5.49 1.01 12.76
CA LEU A 5 -5.71 1.62 11.46
C LEU A 5 -4.56 2.56 11.13
N ALA A 6 -3.89 2.31 10.03
CA ALA A 6 -2.84 3.16 9.49
C ALA A 6 -3.30 3.91 8.24
N CYS A 7 -2.54 4.93 7.86
CA CYS A 7 -2.71 5.65 6.62
C CYS A 7 -1.38 5.78 5.88
N ASN A 8 -1.42 5.59 4.56
CA ASN A 8 -0.27 5.82 3.68
C ASN A 8 -0.01 7.32 3.50
N GLN A 9 1.23 7.67 3.20
CA GLN A 9 1.66 9.05 2.95
C GLN A 9 0.97 9.69 1.74
N TYR A 10 0.75 8.94 0.67
CA TYR A 10 0.29 9.47 -0.61
C TYR A 10 -1.02 10.27 -0.51
N PRO A 11 -2.08 9.80 0.17
CA PRO A 11 -3.30 10.59 0.36
C PRO A 11 -3.04 11.94 1.00
N TRP A 12 -2.22 11.99 2.03
CA TRP A 12 -1.91 13.25 2.73
C TRP A 12 -1.14 14.22 1.85
N THR A 13 -0.21 13.72 1.05
CA THR A 13 0.50 14.53 0.06
C THR A 13 -0.48 15.16 -0.93
N VAL A 14 -1.42 14.37 -1.47
CA VAL A 14 -2.39 14.85 -2.46
C VAL A 14 -3.41 15.83 -1.86
N PHE A 15 -3.93 15.54 -0.67
CA PHE A 15 -4.84 16.44 0.02
C PHE A 15 -4.18 17.78 0.38
N TYR A 16 -2.91 17.75 0.81
CA TYR A 16 -2.15 18.96 1.08
C TYR A 16 -1.92 19.79 -0.19
N GLN A 17 -1.53 19.13 -1.29
CA GLN A 17 -1.37 19.78 -2.59
C GLN A 17 -2.67 20.46 -3.05
N ARG A 18 -3.83 19.84 -2.78
CA ARG A 18 -5.15 20.44 -3.05
C ARG A 18 -5.35 21.79 -2.37
N ASP A 19 -4.72 21.99 -1.23
CA ASP A 19 -4.77 23.20 -0.41
C ASP A 19 -3.51 24.05 -0.55
N ASN A 20 -2.70 23.85 -1.61
CA ASN A 20 -1.43 24.54 -1.87
C ASN A 20 -0.42 24.41 -0.72
N ARG A 21 -0.42 23.25 -0.06
CA ARG A 21 0.49 22.91 1.04
C ARG A 21 1.41 21.76 0.64
N ASN A 22 2.53 21.62 1.36
CA ASN A 22 3.48 20.51 1.18
C ASN A 22 3.58 19.69 2.45
N PHE A 23 3.13 18.43 2.39
CA PHE A 23 3.10 17.54 3.55
C PHE A 23 4.50 17.28 4.14
N ASN A 24 5.53 17.09 3.29
CA ASN A 24 6.88 16.83 3.76
C ASN A 24 7.49 18.04 4.48
N ASN A 25 7.16 19.26 4.06
CA ASN A 25 7.61 20.49 4.72
C ASN A 25 6.89 20.72 6.05
N GLU A 26 5.67 20.20 6.20
CA GLU A 26 4.82 20.34 7.38
C GLU A 26 4.64 19.01 8.12
N LEU A 27 5.63 18.11 8.05
CA LEU A 27 5.49 16.72 8.52
C LEU A 27 5.03 16.61 9.97
N ASP A 28 5.60 17.39 10.87
CA ASP A 28 5.21 17.38 12.30
C ASP A 28 3.73 17.74 12.49
N LYS A 29 3.27 18.82 11.85
CA LYS A 29 1.87 19.22 11.84
C LYS A 29 0.98 18.17 11.19
N GLY A 30 1.40 17.64 10.03
CA GLY A 30 0.66 16.64 9.29
C GLY A 30 0.45 15.35 10.07
N LEU A 31 1.45 14.87 10.80
CA LEU A 31 1.33 13.70 11.68
C LEU A 31 0.36 13.97 12.85
N GLY A 32 0.35 15.18 13.40
CA GLY A 32 -0.64 15.59 14.38
C GLY A 32 -2.07 15.57 13.84
N GLU A 33 -2.27 16.07 12.62
CA GLU A 33 -3.57 16.03 11.94
C GLU A 33 -4.01 14.59 11.63
N LEU A 34 -3.06 13.71 11.28
CA LEU A 34 -3.30 12.29 11.05
C LEU A 34 -3.82 11.60 12.32
N VAL A 35 -3.21 11.87 13.47
CA VAL A 35 -3.70 11.38 14.76
C VAL A 35 -5.09 11.94 15.07
N ALA A 36 -5.30 13.24 14.87
CA ALA A 36 -6.59 13.91 15.07
C ALA A 36 -7.70 13.32 14.19
N SER A 37 -7.34 12.73 13.06
CA SER A 37 -8.24 12.04 12.14
C SER A 37 -8.59 10.61 12.57
N GLY A 38 -8.01 10.11 13.67
CA GLY A 38 -8.29 8.79 14.22
C GLY A 38 -7.38 7.67 13.76
N MET A 39 -6.22 7.99 13.18
CA MET A 39 -5.22 6.99 12.78
C MET A 39 -4.36 6.57 13.96
N ASP A 40 -3.99 5.28 13.99
CA ASP A 40 -3.07 4.70 14.97
C ASP A 40 -1.66 4.53 14.38
N GLY A 41 -1.56 4.52 13.05
CA GLY A 41 -0.30 4.28 12.34
C GLY A 41 -0.14 5.13 11.08
N TYR A 42 1.09 5.18 10.63
CA TYR A 42 1.51 5.90 9.43
C TYR A 42 2.44 5.02 8.59
N GLU A 43 2.15 4.92 7.30
CA GLU A 43 2.99 4.24 6.32
C GLU A 43 3.64 5.28 5.41
N PRO A 44 4.91 5.64 5.63
CA PRO A 44 5.62 6.56 4.74
C PRO A 44 6.10 5.87 3.47
N LEU A 45 6.40 6.68 2.46
CA LEU A 45 7.30 6.34 1.38
C LEU A 45 8.72 6.76 1.80
N ALA A 46 9.66 5.83 1.88
CA ALA A 46 11.05 6.15 2.17
C ALA A 46 11.93 5.93 0.94
N ASN A 47 12.80 6.90 0.65
CA ASN A 47 13.77 6.86 -0.45
C ASN A 47 15.18 6.51 0.03
N ASN A 48 15.47 6.75 1.30
CA ASN A 48 16.76 6.49 1.92
C ASN A 48 16.62 6.31 3.44
N PRO A 49 17.61 5.71 4.12
CA PRO A 49 17.54 5.50 5.57
C PRO A 49 17.50 6.79 6.39
N GLN A 50 18.08 7.89 5.91
CA GLN A 50 18.19 9.16 6.63
C GLN A 50 16.82 9.82 6.84
N GLU A 51 15.87 9.61 5.93
CA GLU A 51 14.50 10.10 6.11
C GLU A 51 13.86 9.54 7.39
N LEU A 52 14.23 8.31 7.78
CA LEU A 52 13.72 7.67 8.99
C LEU A 52 14.32 8.26 10.28
N ASP A 53 15.50 8.88 10.21
CA ASP A 53 16.10 9.58 11.36
C ASP A 53 15.24 10.79 11.77
N ARG A 54 14.67 11.49 10.80
CA ARG A 54 13.73 12.59 11.05
C ARG A 54 12.37 12.08 11.51
N LEU A 55 11.89 11.03 10.87
CA LEU A 55 10.53 10.52 11.07
C LEU A 55 10.37 9.82 12.43
N GLY A 56 11.33 9.01 12.85
CA GLY A 56 11.23 8.21 14.07
C GLY A 56 10.86 9.00 15.32
N PRO A 57 11.56 10.10 15.66
CA PRO A 57 11.20 10.95 16.79
C PRO A 57 9.81 11.57 16.70
N LEU A 58 9.36 11.95 15.48
CA LEU A 58 8.03 12.50 15.25
C LEU A 58 6.93 11.47 15.47
N LEU A 59 7.14 10.24 15.00
CA LEU A 59 6.20 9.15 15.26
C LEU A 59 6.03 8.91 16.76
N LYS A 60 7.13 8.90 17.50
CA LYS A 60 7.11 8.76 18.96
C LYS A 60 6.38 9.94 19.62
N LYS A 61 6.64 11.17 19.20
CA LYS A 61 5.98 12.38 19.68
C LYS A 61 4.47 12.30 19.54
N HIS A 62 3.98 11.81 18.41
CA HIS A 62 2.56 11.73 18.09
C HIS A 62 1.89 10.40 18.49
N GLY A 63 2.65 9.45 19.03
CA GLY A 63 2.12 8.12 19.40
C GLY A 63 1.69 7.25 18.22
N LEU A 64 2.27 7.50 17.05
CA LEU A 64 1.99 6.74 15.82
C LEU A 64 2.93 5.55 15.69
N GLN A 65 2.41 4.42 15.22
CA GLN A 65 3.19 3.25 14.87
C GLN A 65 3.46 3.18 13.36
N MET A 66 4.66 2.80 12.98
CA MET A 66 5.03 2.52 11.59
C MET A 66 5.17 1.00 11.40
N ARG A 67 4.04 0.30 11.33
CA ARG A 67 4.03 -1.17 11.17
C ARG A 67 4.44 -1.60 9.78
N SER A 68 4.20 -0.77 8.78
CA SER A 68 4.61 -0.96 7.40
C SER A 68 5.28 0.29 6.84
N LEU A 69 6.09 0.09 5.82
CA LEU A 69 6.87 1.11 5.13
C LEU A 69 6.87 0.79 3.63
N TYR A 70 6.61 1.80 2.80
CA TYR A 70 6.62 1.67 1.36
C TYR A 70 7.99 2.11 0.80
N VAL A 71 8.59 1.25 -0.02
CA VAL A 71 9.89 1.52 -0.68
C VAL A 71 9.78 1.17 -2.16
N ASN A 72 10.12 2.13 -3.03
CA ASN A 72 10.22 1.86 -4.46
C ASN A 72 11.41 0.96 -4.78
N SER A 73 11.30 0.17 -5.83
CA SER A 73 12.37 -0.71 -6.32
C SER A 73 12.33 -0.83 -7.84
N VAL A 74 13.48 -1.15 -8.44
CA VAL A 74 13.59 -1.50 -9.85
C VAL A 74 14.16 -2.90 -9.93
N LEU A 75 13.31 -3.89 -10.24
CA LEU A 75 13.66 -5.31 -10.12
C LEU A 75 13.64 -6.08 -11.44
N HIS A 76 13.25 -5.47 -12.55
CA HIS A 76 13.14 -6.12 -13.86
C HIS A 76 14.43 -6.09 -14.70
N GLU A 77 15.44 -5.37 -14.24
CA GLU A 77 16.78 -5.32 -14.84
C GLU A 77 17.80 -5.80 -13.82
N LYS A 78 18.58 -6.83 -14.17
CA LYS A 78 19.42 -7.55 -13.21
C LYS A 78 20.36 -6.65 -12.39
N ASP A 79 21.06 -5.73 -13.07
CA ASP A 79 22.03 -4.85 -12.39
C ASP A 79 21.34 -3.85 -11.47
N LYS A 80 20.24 -3.26 -11.92
CA LYS A 80 19.42 -2.36 -11.12
C LYS A 80 18.71 -3.08 -9.97
N ALA A 81 18.34 -4.34 -10.16
CA ALA A 81 17.73 -5.15 -9.12
C ALA A 81 18.66 -5.36 -7.93
N ASP A 82 19.94 -5.66 -8.17
CA ASP A 82 20.90 -5.84 -7.09
C ASP A 82 21.13 -4.52 -6.30
N GLU A 83 21.18 -3.38 -6.97
CA GLU A 83 21.26 -2.06 -6.34
C GLU A 83 19.98 -1.74 -5.53
N SER A 84 18.80 -2.01 -6.10
CA SER A 84 17.53 -1.81 -5.40
C SER A 84 17.43 -2.69 -4.15
N ILE A 85 17.83 -3.94 -4.22
CA ILE A 85 17.82 -4.85 -3.07
C ILE A 85 18.69 -4.29 -1.95
N LYS A 86 19.91 -3.81 -2.26
CA LYS A 86 20.79 -3.18 -1.26
C LYS A 86 20.13 -1.95 -0.62
N ALA A 87 19.55 -1.08 -1.44
CA ALA A 87 18.89 0.14 -0.97
C ALA A 87 17.68 -0.18 -0.07
N VAL A 88 16.83 -1.12 -0.48
CA VAL A 88 15.67 -1.55 0.33
C VAL A 88 16.11 -2.15 1.66
N LEU A 89 17.15 -2.99 1.67
CA LEU A 89 17.65 -3.62 2.89
C LEU A 89 18.25 -2.57 3.87
N ALA A 90 18.93 -1.55 3.37
CA ALA A 90 19.45 -0.46 4.21
C ALA A 90 18.31 0.34 4.88
N ILE A 91 17.24 0.64 4.13
CA ILE A 91 16.05 1.28 4.66
C ILE A 91 15.36 0.37 5.68
N ALA A 92 15.22 -0.91 5.37
CA ALA A 92 14.57 -1.90 6.21
C ALA A 92 15.26 -2.09 7.57
N GLU A 93 16.60 -2.09 7.59
CA GLU A 93 17.38 -2.18 8.84
C GLU A 93 17.04 -1.01 9.78
N LYS A 94 16.97 0.18 9.24
CA LYS A 94 16.59 1.38 10.00
C LYS A 94 15.14 1.30 10.48
N ALA A 95 14.23 0.93 9.58
CA ALA A 95 12.80 0.80 9.86
C ALA A 95 12.49 -0.23 10.95
N LYS A 96 13.21 -1.36 10.96
CA LYS A 96 13.10 -2.38 12.00
C LYS A 96 13.31 -1.80 13.41
N GLY A 97 14.27 -0.90 13.56
CA GLY A 97 14.54 -0.20 14.82
C GLY A 97 13.38 0.72 15.28
N ILE A 98 12.51 1.13 14.37
CA ILE A 98 11.32 1.95 14.65
C ILE A 98 10.09 1.09 14.94
N GLY A 99 10.15 -0.23 14.72
CA GLY A 99 9.06 -1.16 14.99
C GLY A 99 8.33 -1.68 13.74
N THR A 100 8.83 -1.37 12.55
CA THR A 100 8.30 -1.89 11.29
C THR A 100 8.39 -3.41 11.22
N LYS A 101 7.36 -4.03 10.65
CA LYS A 101 7.27 -5.48 10.41
C LYS A 101 7.11 -5.82 8.93
N ILE A 102 6.54 -4.92 8.14
CA ILE A 102 6.22 -5.14 6.73
C ILE A 102 6.94 -4.09 5.90
N ILE A 103 7.70 -4.55 4.91
CA ILE A 103 8.25 -3.72 3.84
C ILE A 103 7.39 -3.95 2.60
N VAL A 104 6.74 -2.88 2.16
CA VAL A 104 5.89 -2.88 0.96
C VAL A 104 6.71 -2.37 -0.21
N THR A 105 6.67 -3.04 -1.33
CA THR A 105 7.25 -2.54 -2.58
C THR A 105 6.36 -2.83 -3.78
N ASN A 106 6.27 -1.86 -4.68
CA ASN A 106 5.82 -2.09 -6.04
C ASN A 106 7.05 -2.01 -6.94
N PRO A 107 7.42 -3.11 -7.63
CA PRO A 107 8.48 -3.04 -8.62
C PRO A 107 8.11 -2.04 -9.72
N SER A 108 8.88 -0.96 -9.83
CA SER A 108 8.55 0.16 -10.70
C SER A 108 8.35 -0.27 -12.15
N PRO A 109 7.40 0.35 -12.87
CA PRO A 109 7.22 0.12 -14.29
C PRO A 109 8.42 0.65 -15.09
N ILE A 110 8.48 0.35 -16.39
CA ILE A 110 9.50 0.91 -17.28
C ILE A 110 9.43 2.42 -17.25
N GLN A 111 8.21 2.96 -17.31
CA GLN A 111 7.94 4.39 -17.18
C GLN A 111 6.58 4.59 -16.50
N TRP A 112 6.53 5.38 -15.44
CA TRP A 112 5.28 5.78 -14.80
C TRP A 112 4.39 6.56 -15.77
N GLY A 113 3.14 6.10 -15.93
CA GLY A 113 2.19 6.67 -16.87
C GLY A 113 2.49 6.35 -18.35
N GLY A 114 3.54 5.62 -18.65
CA GLY A 114 3.91 5.23 -20.02
C GLY A 114 3.16 3.99 -20.53
N PRO A 115 3.21 3.77 -21.85
CA PRO A 115 2.55 2.62 -22.50
C PRO A 115 3.39 1.35 -22.47
N GLN A 116 4.67 1.41 -22.10
CA GLN A 116 5.59 0.30 -22.17
C GLN A 116 5.23 -0.78 -21.13
N ASN A 117 5.36 -2.04 -21.53
CA ASN A 117 5.17 -3.18 -20.66
C ASN A 117 6.46 -4.01 -20.59
N LYS A 118 6.72 -4.61 -19.45
CA LYS A 118 7.82 -5.55 -19.27
C LYS A 118 7.58 -6.78 -20.14
N ASN A 119 8.65 -7.29 -20.77
CA ASN A 119 8.61 -8.54 -21.53
C ASN A 119 8.80 -9.75 -20.61
N ASP A 120 8.67 -10.96 -21.13
CA ASP A 120 8.75 -12.18 -20.34
C ASP A 120 10.11 -12.37 -19.66
N ALA A 121 11.21 -11.98 -20.31
CA ALA A 121 12.54 -12.07 -19.71
C ALA A 121 12.66 -11.11 -18.51
N GLN A 122 12.15 -9.89 -18.64
CA GLN A 122 12.12 -8.90 -17.55
C GLN A 122 11.22 -9.36 -16.39
N LEU A 123 10.07 -9.96 -16.68
CA LEU A 123 9.17 -10.49 -15.64
C LEU A 123 9.82 -11.65 -14.85
N LYS A 124 10.55 -12.53 -15.52
CA LYS A 124 11.29 -13.61 -14.85
C LYS A 124 12.41 -13.05 -13.95
N VAL A 125 13.15 -12.06 -14.42
CA VAL A 125 14.17 -11.37 -13.63
C VAL A 125 13.53 -10.71 -12.40
N GLN A 126 12.41 -10.02 -12.60
CA GLN A 126 11.71 -9.32 -11.53
C GLN A 126 11.18 -10.28 -10.45
N ALA A 127 10.58 -11.40 -10.83
CA ALA A 127 10.08 -12.39 -9.88
C ALA A 127 11.22 -13.00 -9.05
N ALA A 128 12.34 -13.36 -9.69
CA ALA A 128 13.51 -13.88 -9.00
C ALA A 128 14.12 -12.85 -8.02
N ALA A 129 14.22 -11.59 -8.45
CA ALA A 129 14.73 -10.50 -7.61
C ALA A 129 13.80 -10.20 -6.43
N LEU A 130 12.48 -10.22 -6.66
CA LEU A 130 11.47 -10.01 -5.63
C LEU A 130 11.55 -11.11 -4.56
N GLU A 131 11.68 -12.37 -4.95
CA GLU A 131 11.85 -13.48 -4.00
C GLU A 131 13.19 -13.39 -3.26
N LYS A 132 14.28 -13.03 -3.92
CA LYS A 132 15.58 -12.79 -3.30
C LYS A 132 15.48 -11.72 -2.20
N LEU A 133 14.81 -10.61 -2.50
CA LEU A 133 14.54 -9.56 -1.52
C LEU A 133 13.71 -10.07 -0.36
N GLY A 134 12.65 -10.82 -0.64
CA GLY A 134 11.78 -11.40 0.40
C GLY A 134 12.52 -12.36 1.33
N ARG A 135 13.41 -13.20 0.81
CA ARG A 135 14.27 -14.08 1.60
C ARG A 135 15.20 -13.29 2.52
N ARG A 136 15.81 -12.23 2.01
CA ARG A 136 16.70 -11.36 2.79
C ARG A 136 15.95 -10.63 3.90
N LEU A 137 14.77 -10.08 3.61
CA LEU A 137 13.94 -9.43 4.62
C LEU A 137 13.45 -10.41 5.69
N LYS A 138 13.05 -11.61 5.30
CA LYS A 138 12.65 -12.65 6.25
C LYS A 138 13.78 -13.03 7.20
N ALA A 139 15.01 -13.12 6.71
CA ALA A 139 16.20 -13.36 7.54
C ALA A 139 16.45 -12.23 8.56
N MET A 140 15.99 -11.02 8.27
CA MET A 140 16.01 -9.88 9.20
C MET A 140 14.81 -9.84 10.17
N GLY A 141 13.89 -10.79 10.07
CA GLY A 141 12.65 -10.82 10.85
C GLY A 141 11.56 -9.86 10.33
N LEU A 142 11.64 -9.49 9.06
CA LEU A 142 10.70 -8.65 8.35
C LEU A 142 9.96 -9.43 7.26
N MET A 143 8.85 -8.87 6.80
CA MET A 143 8.01 -9.44 5.76
C MET A 143 8.05 -8.55 4.52
N LEU A 144 8.21 -9.15 3.34
CA LEU A 144 8.04 -8.44 2.07
C LEU A 144 6.61 -8.58 1.60
N SER A 145 5.98 -7.45 1.27
CA SER A 145 4.62 -7.42 0.73
C SER A 145 4.64 -6.70 -0.63
N TYR A 146 4.29 -7.43 -1.68
CA TYR A 146 4.19 -6.90 -3.05
C TYR A 146 2.91 -6.09 -3.19
N HIS A 147 3.04 -4.83 -3.61
CA HIS A 147 1.92 -3.92 -3.88
C HIS A 147 1.66 -3.82 -5.39
N ASN A 148 0.40 -3.79 -5.78
CA ASN A 148 -0.03 -3.66 -7.17
C ASN A 148 -0.58 -2.27 -7.48
N HIS A 149 -0.38 -1.85 -8.73
CA HIS A 149 -1.09 -0.76 -9.39
C HIS A 149 -1.96 -1.32 -10.54
N ASP A 150 -2.51 -0.44 -11.35
CA ASP A 150 -3.30 -0.81 -12.53
C ASP A 150 -2.44 -1.32 -13.69
N ILE A 151 -1.20 -0.85 -13.79
CA ILE A 151 -0.30 -1.19 -14.90
C ILE A 151 0.00 -2.69 -14.96
N GLU A 152 0.09 -3.37 -13.82
CA GLU A 152 0.36 -4.81 -13.74
C GLU A 152 -0.84 -5.65 -14.19
N LEU A 153 -2.02 -5.04 -14.34
CA LEU A 153 -3.24 -5.69 -14.83
C LEU A 153 -3.34 -5.69 -16.36
N ARG A 154 -2.47 -4.98 -17.06
CA ARG A 154 -2.41 -4.98 -18.53
C ARG A 154 -2.08 -6.38 -19.08
N ASN A 155 -2.48 -6.65 -20.30
CA ASN A 155 -2.14 -7.90 -21.01
C ASN A 155 -2.55 -9.14 -20.20
N ALA A 156 -3.82 -9.24 -19.84
CA ALA A 156 -4.39 -10.33 -19.04
C ALA A 156 -3.71 -10.45 -17.64
N ALA A 157 -3.29 -9.33 -17.08
CA ALA A 157 -2.63 -9.26 -15.78
C ALA A 157 -1.37 -10.13 -15.66
N ARG A 158 -0.64 -10.32 -16.78
CA ARG A 158 0.52 -11.24 -16.81
C ARG A 158 1.60 -10.88 -15.80
N GLU A 159 1.86 -9.57 -15.55
CA GLU A 159 2.82 -9.15 -14.55
C GLU A 159 2.32 -9.47 -13.13
N PHE A 160 1.09 -9.10 -12.82
CA PHE A 160 0.50 -9.37 -11.50
C PHE A 160 0.46 -10.88 -11.20
N HIS A 161 -0.06 -11.68 -12.11
CA HIS A 161 -0.11 -13.14 -11.94
C HIS A 161 1.28 -13.75 -11.81
N HIS A 162 2.25 -13.28 -12.62
CA HIS A 162 3.60 -13.85 -12.54
C HIS A 162 4.31 -13.51 -11.23
N MET A 163 4.10 -12.30 -10.66
CA MET A 163 4.64 -11.99 -9.34
C MET A 163 4.07 -12.91 -8.26
N MET A 164 2.81 -13.29 -8.37
CA MET A 164 2.19 -14.23 -7.44
C MET A 164 2.63 -15.69 -7.69
N LEU A 165 2.61 -16.14 -8.93
CA LEU A 165 2.88 -17.54 -9.28
C LEU A 165 4.38 -17.86 -9.41
N GLY A 166 5.19 -16.87 -9.77
CA GLY A 166 6.64 -16.99 -9.92
C GLY A 166 7.45 -16.78 -8.64
N THR A 167 6.78 -16.56 -7.51
CA THR A 167 7.41 -16.37 -6.19
C THR A 167 6.80 -17.29 -5.14
N ASP A 168 7.62 -17.67 -4.15
CA ASP A 168 7.17 -18.47 -3.02
C ASP A 168 6.41 -17.58 -2.01
N PRO A 169 5.15 -17.93 -1.65
CA PRO A 169 4.35 -17.21 -0.67
C PRO A 169 5.00 -17.12 0.73
N ALA A 170 5.95 -17.99 1.04
CA ALA A 170 6.70 -17.92 2.28
C ALA A 170 7.64 -16.69 2.36
N TYR A 171 7.97 -16.09 1.23
CA TYR A 171 8.93 -14.98 1.12
C TYR A 171 8.32 -13.71 0.52
N VAL A 172 7.30 -13.85 -0.32
CA VAL A 172 6.62 -12.72 -0.96
C VAL A 172 5.13 -12.81 -0.65
N THR A 173 4.65 -11.92 0.18
CA THR A 173 3.23 -11.77 0.48
C THR A 173 2.60 -10.68 -0.40
N LEU A 174 1.32 -10.44 -0.24
CA LEU A 174 0.57 -9.48 -1.04
C LEU A 174 0.06 -8.32 -0.17
N CYS A 175 0.44 -7.11 -0.54
CA CYS A 175 -0.23 -5.88 -0.17
C CYS A 175 -1.26 -5.58 -1.25
N LEU A 176 -2.50 -6.00 -1.05
CA LEU A 176 -3.54 -5.82 -2.05
C LEU A 176 -4.05 -4.38 -2.04
N ASP A 177 -3.81 -3.67 -3.14
CA ASP A 177 -4.55 -2.45 -3.45
C ASP A 177 -5.81 -2.83 -4.25
N ALA A 178 -6.93 -2.92 -3.54
CA ALA A 178 -8.18 -3.41 -4.11
C ALA A 178 -8.68 -2.51 -5.24
N HIS A 179 -8.54 -1.19 -5.11
CA HIS A 179 -9.03 -0.27 -6.12
C HIS A 179 -8.21 -0.33 -7.42
N TRP A 180 -6.88 -0.50 -7.33
CA TRP A 180 -6.06 -0.66 -8.52
C TRP A 180 -6.34 -1.97 -9.28
N ILE A 181 -6.70 -3.05 -8.57
CA ILE A 181 -7.22 -4.26 -9.24
C ILE A 181 -8.53 -3.94 -9.97
N TYR A 182 -9.49 -3.35 -9.27
CA TYR A 182 -10.78 -2.95 -9.83
C TYR A 182 -10.61 -2.09 -11.08
N ARG A 183 -9.87 -0.98 -10.98
CA ARG A 183 -9.64 -0.04 -12.08
C ARG A 183 -8.80 -0.66 -13.20
N GLY A 184 -7.72 -1.35 -12.87
CA GLY A 184 -6.83 -1.99 -13.85
C GLY A 184 -7.50 -3.10 -14.66
N ALA A 185 -8.52 -3.71 -14.12
CA ALA A 185 -9.34 -4.71 -14.80
C ALA A 185 -10.56 -4.11 -15.54
N GLY A 186 -10.54 -2.82 -15.82
CA GLY A 186 -11.63 -2.14 -16.53
C GLY A 186 -12.84 -1.83 -15.66
N ASN A 187 -12.64 -1.46 -14.40
CA ASN A 187 -13.67 -1.17 -13.40
C ASN A 187 -14.54 -2.40 -13.10
N SER A 188 -13.89 -3.51 -12.80
CA SER A 188 -14.55 -4.80 -12.56
C SER A 188 -14.43 -5.27 -11.12
N ALA A 189 -15.55 -5.30 -10.41
CA ALA A 189 -15.65 -5.93 -9.09
C ALA A 189 -15.51 -7.45 -9.18
N VAL A 190 -15.99 -8.08 -10.27
CA VAL A 190 -15.80 -9.52 -10.51
C VAL A 190 -14.32 -9.87 -10.54
N ALA A 191 -13.50 -9.12 -11.28
CA ALA A 191 -12.05 -9.35 -11.35
C ALA A 191 -11.38 -9.16 -9.99
N LEU A 192 -11.78 -8.16 -9.20
CA LEU A 192 -11.27 -7.96 -7.84
C LEU A 192 -11.56 -9.18 -6.95
N PHE A 193 -12.79 -9.68 -6.94
CA PHE A 193 -13.16 -10.84 -6.12
C PHE A 193 -12.54 -12.14 -6.62
N ASP A 194 -12.29 -12.28 -7.91
CA ASP A 194 -11.52 -13.41 -8.44
C ASP A 194 -10.06 -13.38 -7.96
N VAL A 195 -9.43 -12.21 -7.93
CA VAL A 195 -8.09 -12.05 -7.33
C VAL A 195 -8.09 -12.43 -5.86
N LEU A 196 -9.12 -12.06 -5.08
CA LEU A 196 -9.25 -12.47 -3.69
C LEU A 196 -9.34 -14.00 -3.55
N LYS A 197 -10.07 -14.68 -4.43
CA LYS A 197 -10.19 -16.15 -4.43
C LYS A 197 -8.85 -16.81 -4.77
N LEU A 198 -8.10 -16.26 -5.73
CA LEU A 198 -6.83 -16.81 -6.16
C LEU A 198 -5.72 -16.58 -5.13
N TYR A 199 -5.63 -15.37 -4.57
CA TYR A 199 -4.46 -14.93 -3.82
C TYR A 199 -4.76 -14.39 -2.41
N GLY A 200 -6.01 -14.46 -1.96
CA GLY A 200 -6.43 -13.91 -0.66
C GLY A 200 -5.63 -14.43 0.52
N SER A 201 -5.22 -15.70 0.48
CA SER A 201 -4.40 -16.32 1.54
C SER A 201 -2.99 -15.71 1.67
N ARG A 202 -2.50 -14.97 0.66
CA ARG A 202 -1.20 -14.28 0.69
C ARG A 202 -1.28 -12.84 1.20
N ILE A 203 -2.49 -12.31 1.43
CA ILE A 203 -2.67 -10.91 1.80
C ILE A 203 -2.21 -10.67 3.23
N THR A 204 -1.22 -9.81 3.40
CA THR A 204 -0.71 -9.37 4.71
C THR A 204 -1.00 -7.91 4.99
N GLU A 205 -1.35 -7.14 3.96
CA GLU A 205 -1.71 -5.75 4.04
C GLU A 205 -2.77 -5.40 2.99
N LEU A 206 -3.70 -4.51 3.33
CA LEU A 206 -4.67 -3.91 2.41
C LEU A 206 -4.41 -2.42 2.28
N HIS A 207 -4.34 -1.94 1.06
CA HIS A 207 -4.50 -0.52 0.74
C HIS A 207 -5.94 -0.26 0.32
N LEU A 208 -6.59 0.69 1.01
CA LEU A 208 -8.02 0.94 0.89
C LEU A 208 -8.30 2.26 0.19
N ARG A 209 -9.00 2.20 -0.91
CA ARG A 209 -9.50 3.35 -1.67
C ARG A 209 -10.88 3.04 -2.21
N GLN A 210 -11.73 4.06 -2.27
CA GLN A 210 -13.08 3.96 -2.81
C GLN A 210 -13.28 4.92 -3.96
N SER A 211 -14.15 4.54 -4.87
CA SER A 211 -14.69 5.39 -5.93
C SER A 211 -16.20 5.31 -5.94
N LYS A 212 -16.82 6.29 -6.59
CA LYS A 212 -18.23 6.27 -6.96
C LYS A 212 -18.34 6.72 -8.41
N ASP A 213 -19.05 5.97 -9.20
CA ASP A 213 -19.13 6.18 -10.66
C ASP A 213 -17.69 6.27 -11.28
N ASN A 214 -16.79 5.41 -10.79
CA ASN A 214 -15.38 5.28 -11.21
C ASN A 214 -14.49 6.50 -10.93
N ILE A 215 -14.92 7.46 -10.13
CA ILE A 215 -14.12 8.59 -9.67
C ILE A 215 -13.82 8.42 -8.18
N TRP A 216 -12.57 8.61 -7.77
CA TRP A 216 -12.20 8.54 -6.35
C TRP A 216 -13.01 9.50 -5.51
N THR A 217 -13.61 8.97 -4.45
CA THR A 217 -14.38 9.75 -3.49
C THR A 217 -13.45 10.53 -2.55
N GLU A 218 -13.95 11.56 -1.95
CA GLU A 218 -13.20 12.34 -0.95
C GLU A 218 -13.00 11.57 0.36
N THR A 219 -13.85 10.59 0.63
CA THR A 219 -13.79 9.73 1.81
C THR A 219 -13.82 8.25 1.44
N PHE A 220 -13.17 7.42 2.25
CA PHE A 220 -13.38 5.99 2.21
C PHE A 220 -14.75 5.66 2.83
N GLY A 221 -15.66 5.14 2.00
CA GLY A 221 -17.06 4.89 2.37
C GLY A 221 -17.75 3.93 1.39
N GLU A 222 -19.04 4.01 1.30
CA GLU A 222 -19.84 3.27 0.31
C GLU A 222 -19.49 3.77 -1.10
N GLY A 223 -19.47 2.86 -2.09
CA GLY A 223 -19.16 3.20 -3.47
C GLY A 223 -19.14 2.00 -4.39
N ASP A 224 -18.27 2.05 -5.40
CA ASP A 224 -18.19 1.03 -6.45
C ASP A 224 -17.71 -0.34 -5.93
N ILE A 225 -16.89 -0.36 -4.89
CA ILE A 225 -16.37 -1.59 -4.28
C ILE A 225 -17.14 -1.88 -2.98
N ASP A 226 -17.70 -3.09 -2.86
CA ASP A 226 -18.30 -3.59 -1.62
C ASP A 226 -17.19 -4.09 -0.67
N TYR A 227 -16.66 -3.18 0.15
CA TYR A 227 -15.62 -3.52 1.13
C TYR A 227 -16.14 -4.38 2.29
N SER A 228 -17.44 -4.36 2.58
CA SER A 228 -18.02 -5.27 3.56
C SER A 228 -17.96 -6.71 3.08
N ALA A 229 -18.24 -6.95 1.80
CA ALA A 229 -18.10 -8.27 1.18
C ALA A 229 -16.63 -8.72 1.14
N LEU A 230 -15.70 -7.82 0.81
CA LEU A 230 -14.26 -8.10 0.83
C LEU A 230 -13.80 -8.50 2.24
N ALA A 231 -14.15 -7.74 3.26
CA ALA A 231 -13.83 -8.04 4.65
C ALA A 231 -14.41 -9.39 5.09
N LYS A 232 -15.67 -9.66 4.76
CA LYS A 232 -16.33 -10.95 5.04
C LYS A 232 -15.58 -12.12 4.40
N TYR A 233 -15.17 -11.98 3.14
CA TYR A 233 -14.41 -13.01 2.44
C TYR A 233 -13.10 -13.33 3.16
N LEU A 234 -12.30 -12.32 3.50
CA LEU A 234 -11.02 -12.50 4.19
C LEU A 234 -11.20 -13.14 5.58
N LEU A 235 -12.22 -12.74 6.33
CA LEU A 235 -12.54 -13.37 7.61
C LEU A 235 -12.90 -14.84 7.45
N ASN A 236 -13.67 -15.19 6.41
CA ASN A 236 -14.06 -16.58 6.14
C ASN A 236 -12.89 -17.49 5.83
N ILE A 237 -11.83 -16.97 5.21
CA ILE A 237 -10.58 -17.71 4.96
C ILE A 237 -9.53 -17.55 6.08
N GLY A 238 -9.89 -16.88 7.18
CA GLY A 238 -9.02 -16.70 8.34
C GLY A 238 -7.89 -15.70 8.17
N ILE A 239 -7.98 -14.78 7.21
CA ILE A 239 -6.96 -13.77 6.90
C ILE A 239 -7.35 -12.41 7.48
N LYS A 240 -6.46 -11.85 8.29
CA LYS A 240 -6.62 -10.54 8.95
C LYS A 240 -5.39 -9.66 8.67
N PRO A 241 -5.33 -9.02 7.51
CA PRO A 241 -4.18 -8.21 7.13
C PRO A 241 -4.11 -6.90 7.91
N HIS A 242 -2.94 -6.26 7.85
CA HIS A 242 -2.77 -4.87 8.27
C HIS A 242 -3.60 -3.95 7.39
N ILE A 243 -4.36 -3.05 8.00
CA ILE A 243 -5.30 -2.15 7.31
C ILE A 243 -4.68 -0.77 7.17
N VAL A 244 -4.50 -0.34 5.92
CA VAL A 244 -3.91 0.95 5.56
C VAL A 244 -4.86 1.72 4.66
N LEU A 245 -5.29 2.89 5.08
CA LEU A 245 -6.02 3.81 4.23
C LEU A 245 -5.08 4.45 3.20
N GLU A 246 -5.50 4.43 1.95
CA GLU A 246 -4.85 5.13 0.83
C GLU A 246 -5.88 5.91 0.01
N GLN A 247 -6.89 6.46 0.69
CA GLN A 247 -7.94 7.25 0.06
C GLN A 247 -7.41 8.60 -0.38
N ALA A 248 -6.98 8.70 -1.62
CA ALA A 248 -6.57 9.93 -2.28
C ALA A 248 -7.70 10.52 -3.12
N VAL A 249 -7.51 11.72 -3.60
CA VAL A 249 -8.39 12.42 -4.53
C VAL A 249 -7.72 12.55 -5.89
N GLU A 250 -8.53 12.69 -6.93
CA GLU A 250 -8.10 12.86 -8.32
C GLU A 250 -8.93 13.97 -8.99
N SER A 251 -8.65 14.26 -10.26
CA SER A 251 -9.50 15.16 -11.05
C SER A 251 -10.94 14.62 -11.08
N GLY A 252 -11.90 15.47 -10.76
CA GLY A 252 -13.31 15.10 -10.63
C GLY A 252 -13.74 14.64 -9.24
N SER A 253 -12.82 14.40 -8.32
CA SER A 253 -13.19 14.11 -6.93
C SER A 253 -13.88 15.31 -6.28
N PRO A 254 -14.89 15.10 -5.43
CA PRO A 254 -15.49 16.19 -4.66
C PRO A 254 -14.46 16.93 -3.80
N LYS A 255 -14.68 18.22 -3.59
CA LYS A 255 -13.93 19.05 -2.64
C LYS A 255 -14.92 19.76 -1.72
N THR A 256 -15.43 19.04 -0.73
CA THR A 256 -16.52 19.50 0.14
C THR A 256 -16.14 19.57 1.61
N MET A 257 -14.96 19.08 1.99
CA MET A 257 -14.52 19.01 3.38
C MET A 257 -13.00 19.20 3.50
N THR A 258 -12.55 19.52 4.69
CA THR A 258 -11.12 19.59 5.02
C THR A 258 -10.48 18.21 5.03
N THR A 259 -9.15 18.15 4.96
CA THR A 259 -8.39 16.89 5.05
C THR A 259 -8.74 16.12 6.34
N ILE A 260 -8.78 16.80 7.48
CA ILE A 260 -9.10 16.16 8.78
C ILE A 260 -10.54 15.61 8.78
N GLU A 261 -11.51 16.37 8.28
CA GLU A 261 -12.90 15.91 8.20
C GLU A 261 -13.04 14.68 7.31
N ALA A 262 -12.39 14.69 6.14
CA ALA A 262 -12.39 13.57 5.20
C ALA A 262 -11.81 12.30 5.85
N PHE A 263 -10.66 12.41 6.52
CA PHE A 263 -10.03 11.27 7.16
C PHE A 263 -10.71 10.82 8.45
N LYS A 264 -11.38 11.71 9.20
CA LYS A 264 -12.27 11.30 10.32
C LYS A 264 -13.41 10.41 9.83
N LYS A 265 -14.07 10.79 8.74
CA LYS A 265 -15.15 9.98 8.15
C LYS A 265 -14.62 8.66 7.62
N SER A 266 -13.49 8.69 6.91
CA SER A 266 -12.82 7.50 6.37
C SER A 266 -12.41 6.52 7.48
N SER A 267 -11.82 7.02 8.55
CA SER A 267 -11.45 6.24 9.73
C SER A 267 -12.65 5.56 10.39
N LYS A 268 -13.73 6.29 10.57
CA LYS A 268 -14.97 5.76 11.16
C LYS A 268 -15.55 4.62 10.31
N TYR A 269 -15.58 4.80 9.00
CA TYR A 269 -16.09 3.78 8.07
C TYR A 269 -15.18 2.53 8.06
N ALA A 270 -13.85 2.71 7.93
CA ALA A 270 -12.91 1.61 7.95
C ALA A 270 -13.01 0.78 9.24
N ARG A 271 -13.11 1.44 10.40
CA ARG A 271 -13.26 0.75 11.69
C ARG A 271 -14.55 -0.04 11.80
N ARG A 272 -15.62 0.42 11.17
CA ARG A 272 -16.89 -0.32 11.11
C ARG A 272 -16.77 -1.56 10.25
N VAL A 273 -16.22 -1.42 9.04
CA VAL A 273 -16.08 -2.52 8.06
C VAL A 273 -15.11 -3.60 8.56
N PHE A 274 -13.97 -3.19 9.12
CA PHE A 274 -12.92 -4.10 9.58
C PHE A 274 -12.91 -4.35 11.10
N ALA A 275 -14.03 -4.13 11.78
CA ALA A 275 -14.13 -4.26 13.24
C ALA A 275 -13.66 -5.62 13.79
N LYS A 276 -13.79 -6.69 13.02
CA LYS A 276 -13.41 -8.06 13.41
C LYS A 276 -11.96 -8.43 13.07
N PHE A 277 -11.16 -7.48 12.56
CA PHE A 277 -9.74 -7.70 12.21
C PHE A 277 -8.79 -7.41 13.38
N VAL A 278 -9.18 -7.68 14.57
CA VAL A 278 -8.45 -7.49 15.83
C VAL A 278 -7.84 -8.78 16.36
#